data_4ef6b7f5688bed41cd40ff96e12c058e
#
_entry.id   4ef6b7f5688bed41cd40ff96e12c058e
#
_cell.length_a   1.000
_cell.length_b   1.000
_cell.length_c   1.000
_cell.angle_alpha   90.00
_cell.angle_beta   90.00
_cell.angle_gamma   90.00
#
_symmetry.space_group_name_H-M   'P 1'
#
loop_
_entity.id
_entity.type
_entity.pdbx_description
1 polymer ?
#
loop_
_entity_poly.entity_id
_entity_poly.type
_entity_poly.pdbx_seq_one_letter_code
_entity_poly.pdbx_strand_id
1 'polypeptide(L)'
;MNSKIITIDGPSGVGKGTLAKNLSDELDWIVLDSGSLYRMVGYLSLKNDTKDFSKISTIINKEEIYFKFLKKNSNISLFLGEENLSEFIRNEEVAKLASEFAVISEVREYLFKIQRSFLDKGKGLIGSP
;
A
#
# COMPACT_ATOMS: atom_id res chain seq x y z
N MET A 1 13.06 14.65 15.64
CA MET A 1 12.76 14.72 14.20
C MET A 1 11.26 14.73 13.98
N ASN A 2 10.77 15.73 13.29
CA ASN A 2 9.33 15.86 13.06
C ASN A 2 8.90 14.96 11.91
N SER A 3 8.01 14.03 12.20
CA SER A 3 7.38 13.23 11.16
C SER A 3 6.36 14.11 10.43
N LYS A 4 6.48 14.19 9.13
CA LYS A 4 5.57 14.96 8.29
C LYS A 4 4.59 13.99 7.63
N ILE A 5 3.38 13.92 8.16
CA ILE A 5 2.35 13.02 7.68
C ILE A 5 1.07 13.80 7.45
N ILE A 6 0.50 13.66 6.27
CA ILE A 6 -0.82 14.18 5.94
C ILE A 6 -1.71 12.96 5.68
N THR A 7 -2.81 12.86 6.40
CA THR A 7 -3.79 11.81 6.19
C THR A 7 -4.96 12.36 5.40
N ILE A 8 -5.31 11.67 4.32
CA ILE A 8 -6.46 12.02 3.50
C ILE A 8 -7.56 11.00 3.77
N ASP A 9 -8.67 11.46 4.31
CA ASP A 9 -9.78 10.61 4.71
C ASP A 9 -11.03 11.00 3.90
N GLY A 10 -11.87 10.01 3.67
CA GLY A 10 -13.11 10.22 2.95
C GLY A 10 -13.50 9.02 2.10
N PRO A 11 -14.78 8.92 1.72
CA PRO A 11 -15.24 7.82 0.88
C PRO A 11 -14.65 7.89 -0.53
N SER A 12 -14.59 6.75 -1.20
CA SER A 12 -14.15 6.68 -2.58
C SER A 12 -15.04 7.55 -3.47
N GLY A 13 -14.45 8.18 -4.47
CA GLY A 13 -15.19 8.97 -5.44
C GLY A 13 -15.36 10.44 -5.09
N VAL A 14 -14.82 10.91 -3.98
CA VAL A 14 -14.91 12.35 -3.60
C VAL A 14 -13.63 13.13 -3.95
N GLY A 15 -12.82 12.59 -4.86
CA GLY A 15 -11.60 13.28 -5.30
C GLY A 15 -10.39 13.06 -4.41
N LYS A 16 -10.44 12.08 -3.54
CA LYS A 16 -9.35 11.76 -2.62
C LYS A 16 -8.03 11.45 -3.35
N GLY A 17 -8.10 10.66 -4.43
CA GLY A 17 -6.92 10.33 -5.22
C GLY A 17 -6.33 11.54 -5.91
N THR A 18 -7.17 12.43 -6.44
CA THR A 18 -6.73 13.66 -7.09
C THR A 18 -6.04 14.58 -6.10
N LEU A 19 -6.60 14.73 -4.90
CA LEU A 19 -6.00 15.54 -3.85
C LEU A 19 -4.64 14.98 -3.44
N ALA A 20 -4.55 13.67 -3.25
CA ALA A 20 -3.29 13.02 -2.88
C ALA A 20 -2.22 13.24 -3.95
N LYS A 21 -2.59 13.11 -5.23
CA LYS A 21 -1.67 13.34 -6.33
C LYS A 21 -1.16 14.78 -6.36
N ASN A 22 -2.08 15.74 -6.22
CA ASN A 22 -1.73 17.16 -6.24
C ASN A 22 -0.80 17.53 -5.07
N LEU A 23 -1.07 17.01 -3.88
CA LEU A 23 -0.22 17.24 -2.72
C LEU A 23 1.15 16.59 -2.90
N SER A 24 1.20 15.39 -3.47
CA SER A 24 2.46 14.69 -3.72
C SER A 24 3.31 15.49 -4.71
N ASP A 25 2.73 15.97 -5.80
CA ASP A 25 3.42 16.76 -6.80
C ASP A 25 3.94 18.08 -6.23
N GLU A 26 3.12 18.76 -5.43
CA GLU A 26 3.47 20.06 -4.86
C GLU A 26 4.51 19.95 -3.74
N LEU A 27 4.38 18.96 -2.86
CA LEU A 27 5.24 18.80 -1.69
C LEU A 27 6.42 17.86 -1.92
N ASP A 28 6.42 17.13 -3.02
CA ASP A 28 7.40 16.06 -3.30
C ASP A 28 7.42 15.03 -2.17
N TRP A 29 6.25 14.65 -1.72
CA TRP A 29 6.07 13.66 -0.66
C TRP A 29 5.64 12.32 -1.24
N ILE A 30 5.97 11.24 -0.53
CA ILE A 30 5.60 9.88 -0.91
C ILE A 30 4.15 9.64 -0.54
N VAL A 31 3.40 9.01 -1.46
CA VAL A 31 2.03 8.60 -1.20
C VAL A 31 2.01 7.15 -0.74
N LEU A 32 1.20 6.88 0.26
CA LEU A 32 1.05 5.57 0.86
C LEU A 32 -0.42 5.21 0.99
N ASP A 33 -0.78 4.03 0.51
CA ASP A 33 -2.12 3.45 0.68
C ASP A 33 -1.98 2.17 1.50
N SER A 34 -2.24 2.26 2.80
CA SER A 34 -2.07 1.12 3.70
C SER A 34 -3.02 -0.02 3.40
N GLY A 35 -4.24 0.27 2.96
CA GLY A 35 -5.19 -0.77 2.56
C GLY A 35 -4.66 -1.63 1.43
N SER A 36 -3.96 -1.03 0.48
CA SER A 36 -3.34 -1.76 -0.64
C SER A 36 -2.24 -2.71 -0.16
N LEU A 37 -1.52 -2.35 0.91
CA LEU A 37 -0.49 -3.24 1.46
C LEU A 37 -1.11 -4.52 2.01
N TYR A 38 -2.24 -4.42 2.71
CA TYR A 38 -2.95 -5.61 3.19
C TYR A 38 -3.49 -6.44 2.04
N ARG A 39 -3.98 -5.80 0.99
CA ARG A 39 -4.45 -6.51 -0.20
C ARG A 39 -3.31 -7.19 -0.95
N MET A 40 -2.13 -6.61 -0.93
CA MET A 40 -0.94 -7.26 -1.49
C MET A 40 -0.68 -8.58 -0.77
N VAL A 41 -0.77 -8.61 0.56
CA VAL A 41 -0.62 -9.84 1.33
C VAL A 41 -1.69 -10.85 0.93
N GLY A 42 -2.95 -10.42 0.83
CA GLY A 42 -4.04 -11.28 0.40
C GLY A 42 -3.83 -11.85 -1.00
N TYR A 43 -3.37 -11.02 -1.93
CA TYR A 43 -3.07 -11.45 -3.29
C TYR A 43 -1.96 -12.50 -3.33
N LEU A 44 -0.88 -12.27 -2.59
CA LEU A 44 0.24 -13.20 -2.57
C LEU A 44 -0.16 -14.53 -1.91
N SER A 45 -1.03 -14.48 -0.91
CA SER A 45 -1.60 -15.68 -0.30
C SER A 45 -2.37 -16.50 -1.34
N LEU A 46 -3.20 -15.84 -2.13
CA LEU A 46 -3.99 -16.50 -3.16
C LEU A 46 -3.11 -17.05 -4.27
N LYS A 47 -2.20 -16.23 -4.78
CA LYS A 47 -1.31 -16.59 -5.89
C LYS A 47 -0.42 -17.78 -5.55
N ASN A 48 0.06 -17.84 -4.32
CA ASN A 48 0.99 -18.88 -3.87
C ASN A 48 0.31 -20.01 -3.09
N ASP A 49 -1.01 -19.97 -3.02
CA ASP A 49 -1.82 -20.98 -2.33
C ASP A 49 -1.30 -21.28 -0.93
N THR A 50 -1.08 -20.24 -0.14
CA THR A 50 -0.56 -20.38 1.22
C THR A 50 -1.10 -19.28 2.11
N LYS A 51 -1.38 -19.62 3.38
CA LYS A 51 -1.70 -18.66 4.43
C LYS A 51 -0.55 -18.51 5.42
N ASP A 52 0.58 -19.14 5.13
CA ASP A 52 1.79 -19.01 5.95
C ASP A 52 2.46 -17.68 5.67
N PHE A 53 2.30 -16.74 6.60
CA PHE A 53 2.82 -15.39 6.43
C PHE A 53 4.37 -15.36 6.32
N SER A 54 5.04 -16.31 6.91
CA SER A 54 6.49 -16.43 6.78
C SER A 54 6.90 -16.59 5.32
N LYS A 55 6.15 -17.39 4.56
CA LYS A 55 6.39 -17.55 3.13
C LYS A 55 6.07 -16.30 2.34
N ILE A 56 4.96 -15.65 2.69
CA ILE A 56 4.52 -14.42 2.03
C ILE A 56 5.53 -13.30 2.25
N SER A 57 5.98 -13.11 3.48
CA SER A 57 6.94 -12.06 3.80
C SER A 57 8.29 -12.29 3.11
N THR A 58 8.70 -13.54 2.94
CA THR A 58 9.91 -13.86 2.20
C THR A 58 9.82 -13.40 0.74
N ILE A 59 8.66 -13.58 0.13
CA ILE A 59 8.42 -13.10 -1.25
C ILE A 59 8.49 -11.58 -1.30
N ILE A 60 7.85 -10.90 -0.37
CA ILE A 60 7.83 -9.44 -0.32
C ILE A 60 9.24 -8.88 -0.12
N ASN A 61 10.03 -9.49 0.77
CA ASN A 61 11.37 -9.02 1.11
C ASN A 61 12.37 -9.06 -0.05
N LYS A 62 12.06 -9.82 -1.09
CA LYS A 62 12.93 -9.92 -2.27
C LYS A 62 12.76 -8.78 -3.24
N GLU A 63 11.71 -7.99 -3.08
CA GLU A 63 11.34 -6.94 -4.02
C GLU A 63 11.17 -5.61 -3.31
N GLU A 64 11.24 -4.54 -4.07
CA GLU A 64 10.95 -3.21 -3.56
C GLU A 64 9.45 -2.92 -3.70
N ILE A 65 8.87 -2.32 -2.66
CA ILE A 65 7.47 -1.88 -2.68
C ILE A 65 7.45 -0.38 -2.90
N TYR A 66 6.65 0.08 -3.86
CA TYR A 66 6.44 1.51 -4.05
C TYR A 66 5.07 1.80 -4.63
N PHE A 67 4.65 3.05 -4.46
CA PHE A 67 3.39 3.57 -4.99
C PHE A 67 3.69 4.59 -6.08
N LYS A 68 2.87 4.60 -7.11
CA LYS A 68 3.07 5.49 -8.25
C LYS A 68 1.72 5.90 -8.82
N PHE A 69 1.60 7.17 -9.21
CA PHE A 69 0.44 7.63 -9.97
C PHE A 69 0.70 7.41 -11.46
N LEU A 70 -0.26 6.78 -12.15
CA LEU A 70 -0.18 6.60 -13.59
C LEU A 70 -0.80 7.82 -14.28
N LYS A 71 -0.27 8.17 -15.45
CA LYS A 71 -0.63 9.40 -16.17
C LYS A 71 -2.10 9.53 -16.53
N LYS A 72 -2.82 8.42 -16.69
CA LYS A 72 -4.17 8.43 -17.22
C LYS A 72 -5.27 8.63 -16.17
N ASN A 73 -4.94 8.50 -14.90
CA ASN A 73 -5.91 8.67 -13.84
C ASN A 73 -5.19 9.09 -12.56
N SER A 74 -5.98 9.54 -11.58
CA SER A 74 -5.45 9.96 -10.29
C SER A 74 -5.40 8.83 -9.28
N ASN A 75 -5.57 7.59 -9.72
CA ASN A 75 -5.51 6.43 -8.85
C ASN A 75 -4.07 6.03 -8.60
N ILE A 76 -3.76 5.79 -7.34
CA ILE A 76 -2.45 5.31 -6.97
C ILE A 76 -2.31 3.83 -7.32
N SER A 77 -1.16 3.45 -7.82
CA SER A 77 -0.85 2.06 -8.14
C SER A 77 0.23 1.54 -7.22
N LEU A 78 0.05 0.30 -6.75
CA LEU A 78 1.02 -0.39 -5.92
C LEU A 78 1.88 -1.30 -6.78
N PHE A 79 3.19 -1.14 -6.66
CA PHE A 79 4.17 -1.97 -7.35
C PHE A 79 4.94 -2.83 -6.36
N LEU A 80 5.11 -4.10 -6.71
CA LEU A 80 6.03 -4.98 -6.02
C LEU A 80 7.11 -5.33 -7.05
N GLY A 81 8.29 -4.76 -6.89
CA GLY A 81 9.31 -4.79 -7.93
C GLY A 81 8.81 -4.07 -9.17
N GLU A 82 8.84 -4.74 -10.31
CA GLU A 82 8.36 -4.16 -11.57
C GLU A 82 6.88 -4.45 -11.85
N GLU A 83 6.25 -5.29 -11.02
CA GLU A 83 4.87 -5.70 -11.25
C GLU A 83 3.88 -4.73 -10.61
N ASN A 84 2.97 -4.21 -11.43
CA ASN A 84 1.85 -3.40 -10.95
C ASN A 84 0.75 -4.35 -10.47
N LEU A 85 0.47 -4.32 -9.17
CA LEU A 85 -0.50 -5.22 -8.55
C LEU A 85 -1.93 -4.67 -8.56
N SER A 86 -2.13 -3.44 -9.01
CA SER A 86 -3.40 -2.73 -8.81
C SER A 86 -4.62 -3.44 -9.36
N GLU A 87 -4.50 -4.12 -10.50
CA GLU A 87 -5.61 -4.87 -11.08
C GLU A 87 -5.92 -6.15 -10.29
N PHE A 88 -4.90 -6.75 -9.70
CA PHE A 88 -5.04 -8.03 -9.02
C PHE A 88 -5.56 -7.89 -7.60
N ILE A 89 -5.40 -6.73 -6.99
CA ILE A 89 -5.75 -6.53 -5.58
C ILE A 89 -7.14 -5.95 -5.36
N ARG A 90 -7.91 -5.73 -6.43
CA ARG A 90 -9.24 -5.09 -6.33
C ARG A 90 -10.42 -6.06 -6.22
N ASN A 91 -10.20 -7.36 -6.40
CA ASN A 91 -11.31 -8.29 -6.36
C ASN A 91 -11.72 -8.62 -4.91
N GLU A 92 -12.93 -9.15 -4.77
CA GLU A 92 -13.51 -9.44 -3.45
C GLU A 92 -12.77 -10.54 -2.69
N GLU A 93 -12.25 -11.51 -3.41
CA GLU A 93 -11.51 -12.62 -2.79
C GLU A 93 -10.24 -12.13 -2.13
N VAL A 94 -9.50 -11.25 -2.82
CA VAL A 94 -8.30 -10.64 -2.25
C VAL A 94 -8.67 -9.75 -1.07
N ALA A 95 -9.74 -8.97 -1.17
CA ALA A 95 -10.19 -8.11 -0.08
C ALA A 95 -10.56 -8.93 1.17
N LYS A 96 -11.19 -10.07 0.97
CA LYS A 96 -11.54 -10.98 2.08
C LYS A 96 -10.29 -11.50 2.77
N LEU A 97 -9.32 -11.97 2.00
CA LEU A 97 -8.04 -12.44 2.55
C LEU A 97 -7.29 -11.32 3.26
N ALA A 98 -7.31 -10.12 2.69
CA ALA A 98 -6.68 -8.94 3.33
C ALA A 98 -7.28 -8.70 4.71
N SER A 99 -8.60 -8.81 4.84
CA SER A 99 -9.28 -8.64 6.13
C SER A 99 -8.90 -9.74 7.13
N GLU A 100 -8.75 -10.97 6.65
CA GLU A 100 -8.32 -12.07 7.50
C GLU A 100 -6.90 -11.87 8.03
N PHE A 101 -5.99 -11.41 7.17
CA PHE A 101 -4.61 -11.12 7.60
C PHE A 101 -4.53 -9.89 8.50
N ALA A 102 -5.41 -8.91 8.33
CA ALA A 102 -5.35 -7.66 9.07
C ALA A 102 -5.58 -7.82 10.58
N VAL A 103 -6.19 -8.92 11.02
CA VAL A 103 -6.39 -9.17 12.45
C VAL A 103 -5.20 -9.89 13.10
N ILE A 104 -4.21 -10.29 12.31
CA ILE A 104 -3.03 -11.01 12.80
C ILE A 104 -1.96 -10.00 13.19
N SER A 105 -1.53 -10.01 14.46
CA SER A 105 -0.55 -9.04 14.98
C SER A 105 0.76 -9.04 14.20
N GLU A 106 1.27 -10.21 13.86
CA GLU A 106 2.51 -10.36 13.10
C GLU A 106 2.44 -9.64 11.74
N VAL A 107 1.30 -9.77 11.07
CA VAL A 107 1.09 -9.12 9.77
C VAL A 107 1.05 -7.61 9.94
N ARG A 108 0.31 -7.13 10.94
CA ARG A 108 0.21 -5.69 11.20
C ARG A 108 1.58 -5.08 11.55
N GLU A 109 2.35 -5.76 12.39
CA GLU A 109 3.69 -5.29 12.75
C GLU A 109 4.61 -5.24 11.54
N TYR A 110 4.56 -6.25 10.69
CA TYR A 110 5.37 -6.31 9.49
C TYR A 110 5.03 -5.16 8.54
N LEU A 111 3.74 -4.97 8.26
CA LEU A 111 3.31 -3.90 7.35
C LEU A 111 3.52 -2.52 7.96
N PHE A 112 3.41 -2.39 9.27
CA PHE A 112 3.72 -1.14 9.95
C PHE A 112 5.20 -0.73 9.73
N LYS A 113 6.11 -1.70 9.82
CA LYS A 113 7.53 -1.43 9.56
C LYS A 113 7.76 -0.98 8.12
N ILE A 114 7.05 -1.58 7.17
CA ILE A 114 7.11 -1.14 5.77
C ILE A 114 6.61 0.29 5.64
N GLN A 115 5.49 0.62 6.25
CA GLN A 115 4.94 1.97 6.21
C GLN A 115 5.91 2.99 6.79
N ARG A 116 6.55 2.66 7.91
CA ARG A 116 7.53 3.53 8.51
C ARG A 116 8.77 3.71 7.64
N SER A 117 9.14 2.68 6.88
CA SER A 117 10.29 2.78 5.98
C SER A 117 10.09 3.83 4.88
N PHE A 118 8.84 4.13 4.51
CA PHE A 118 8.56 5.18 3.55
C PHE A 118 8.90 6.56 4.08
N LEU A 119 8.82 6.78 5.40
CA LEU A 119 9.23 8.05 5.99
C LEU A 119 10.73 8.31 5.80
N ASP A 120 11.52 7.25 5.76
CA ASP A 120 12.96 7.36 5.60
C ASP A 120 13.37 7.64 4.15
N LYS A 121 12.46 7.41 3.21
CA LYS A 121 12.73 7.54 1.78
C LYS A 121 12.36 8.89 1.18
N GLY A 122 11.59 9.70 1.88
CA GLY A 122 11.08 10.95 1.36
C GLY A 122 10.98 12.05 2.39
N LYS A 123 10.45 13.19 1.97
CA LYS A 123 10.29 14.36 2.83
C LYS A 123 9.11 14.26 3.76
N GLY A 124 8.12 13.46 3.41
CA GLY A 124 6.93 13.23 4.20
C GLY A 124 6.04 12.20 3.55
N LEU A 125 4.95 11.85 4.23
CA LEU A 125 3.98 10.88 3.74
C LEU A 125 2.61 11.51 3.57
N ILE A 126 1.94 11.12 2.50
CA ILE A 126 0.52 11.39 2.30
C ILE A 126 -0.17 10.03 2.37
N GLY A 127 -0.91 9.79 3.43
CA GLY A 127 -1.49 8.49 3.71
C GLY A 127 -2.99 8.46 3.53
N SER A 128 -3.48 7.27 3.17
CA SER A 128 -4.90 6.95 3.19
C SER A 128 -5.09 5.86 4.23
N PRO A 129 -5.90 6.10 5.26
CA PRO A 129 -6.14 5.09 6.30
C PRO A 129 -6.91 3.88 5.76
#